data_c49c884c136d7c406caee77c032fe513
#
_entry.id   c49c884c136d7c406caee77c032fe513
#
_cell.length_a   1.000
_cell.length_b   1.000
_cell.length_c   1.000
_cell.angle_alpha   90.00
_cell.angle_beta   90.00
_cell.angle_gamma   90.00
#
_symmetry.space_group_name_H-M   'P 1'
#
loop_
_entity.id
_entity.type
_entity.pdbx_description
1 polymer ?
#
loop_
_entity_poly.entity_id
_entity_poly.type
_entity_poly.pdbx_seq_one_letter_code
_entity_poly.pdbx_strand_id
1 'polypeptide(L)'
;FALFSKLPVFDPASPEEAYLMIADAFECSERHRTPVLFRPTTRVCHSCASVEVLPPLPVPEPEGFVRDPGRWVIFPRLTYQNHLAIEARNKVLSDEFSALPCNAVTGPDAARRGVAAGGISYAYAMESLEKDAARVFKVGTPHPFPEPLALEFLRGLDEVLVLEELDPVIERALVHIVGKYRLGTVVRGKLSGDTRCAGENSVESVKEDIVRFLHRGHTDRTPPEAHAESDLPAGPDLPVGSDLPTGPDLPARPDLPARPDLPAGPDLPAGPD
;
A
#
# COMPACT_ATOMS: atom_id res chain seq x y z
N PHE A 1 1.73 -6.33 -3.48
CA PHE A 1 1.21 -7.53 -2.80
C PHE A 1 -0.28 -7.37 -2.43
N ALA A 2 -0.69 -6.23 -1.91
CA ALA A 2 -2.07 -5.95 -1.49
C ALA A 2 -3.12 -6.21 -2.57
N LEU A 3 -2.92 -5.68 -3.77
CA LEU A 3 -3.82 -5.90 -4.92
C LEU A 3 -4.00 -7.39 -5.25
N PHE A 4 -2.92 -8.17 -5.15
CA PHE A 4 -2.94 -9.60 -5.40
C PHE A 4 -3.66 -10.37 -4.29
N SER A 5 -3.34 -10.06 -3.03
CA SER A 5 -3.93 -10.73 -1.86
C SER A 5 -5.33 -10.21 -1.49
N LYS A 6 -5.75 -9.06 -2.04
CA LYS A 6 -7.01 -8.36 -1.72
C LYS A 6 -7.15 -8.01 -0.23
N LEU A 7 -6.02 -7.86 0.46
CA LEU A 7 -5.97 -7.50 1.87
C LEU A 7 -5.88 -5.98 2.06
N PRO A 8 -6.55 -5.43 3.08
CA PRO A 8 -6.39 -4.02 3.44
C PRO A 8 -4.94 -3.70 3.82
N VAL A 9 -4.50 -2.49 3.47
CA VAL A 9 -3.14 -2.01 3.78
C VAL A 9 -3.22 -0.65 4.45
N PHE A 10 -2.44 -0.50 5.52
CA PHE A 10 -2.18 0.75 6.21
C PHE A 10 -0.71 1.14 6.03
N ASP A 11 -0.45 2.35 5.56
CA ASP A 11 0.87 2.87 5.19
C ASP A 11 1.11 4.23 5.87
N PRO A 12 1.60 4.25 7.11
CA PRO A 12 1.80 5.48 7.87
C PRO A 12 2.94 6.33 7.29
N ALA A 13 2.78 7.65 7.37
CA ALA A 13 3.76 8.64 6.91
C ALA A 13 4.78 9.05 7.97
N SER A 14 4.53 8.73 9.25
CA SER A 14 5.42 9.05 10.37
C SER A 14 5.30 8.02 11.49
N PRO A 15 6.26 7.99 12.47
CA PRO A 15 6.13 7.14 13.65
C PRO A 15 4.91 7.46 14.51
N GLU A 16 4.54 8.73 14.66
CA GLU A 16 3.34 9.14 15.39
C GLU A 16 2.08 8.60 14.73
N GLU A 17 2.01 8.73 13.42
CA GLU A 17 0.88 8.18 12.68
C GLU A 17 0.84 6.65 12.76
N ALA A 18 1.99 5.99 12.70
CA ALA A 18 2.08 4.54 12.86
C ALA A 18 1.51 4.08 14.21
N TYR A 19 1.80 4.84 15.29
CA TYR A 19 1.25 4.57 16.62
C TYR A 19 -0.28 4.67 16.66
N LEU A 20 -0.86 5.63 15.98
CA LEU A 20 -2.32 5.80 15.91
C LEU A 20 -2.98 4.76 14.99
N MET A 21 -2.43 4.59 13.79
CA MET A 21 -3.00 3.72 12.76
C MET A 21 -2.97 2.23 13.13
N ILE A 22 -2.09 1.80 14.04
CA ILE A 22 -2.05 0.39 14.43
C ILE A 22 -3.36 -0.03 15.12
N ALA A 23 -3.98 0.87 15.89
CA ALA A 23 -5.29 0.63 16.49
C ALA A 23 -6.38 0.49 15.43
N ASP A 24 -6.41 1.38 14.45
CA ASP A 24 -7.34 1.34 13.33
C ASP A 24 -7.17 0.05 12.49
N ALA A 25 -5.93 -0.40 12.31
CA ALA A 25 -5.63 -1.63 11.60
C ALA A 25 -6.17 -2.87 12.31
N PHE A 26 -6.01 -2.95 13.64
CA PHE A 26 -6.60 -4.02 14.45
C PHE A 26 -8.13 -3.96 14.43
N GLU A 27 -8.72 -2.78 14.59
CA GLU A 27 -10.17 -2.61 14.52
C GLU A 27 -10.73 -3.02 13.16
N CYS A 28 -10.08 -2.63 12.08
CA CYS A 28 -10.43 -3.04 10.72
C CYS A 28 -10.36 -4.57 10.57
N SER A 29 -9.30 -5.20 11.09
CA SER A 29 -9.12 -6.65 11.06
C SER A 29 -10.25 -7.38 11.75
N GLU A 30 -10.60 -6.98 12.98
CA GLU A 30 -11.67 -7.61 13.77
C GLU A 30 -13.05 -7.37 13.15
N ARG A 31 -13.38 -6.13 12.80
CA ARG A 31 -14.67 -5.76 12.22
C ARG A 31 -14.96 -6.50 10.91
N HIS A 32 -13.97 -6.56 10.04
CA HIS A 32 -14.11 -7.16 8.71
C HIS A 32 -13.65 -8.61 8.63
N ARG A 33 -13.20 -9.20 9.77
CA ARG A 33 -12.72 -10.58 9.87
C ARG A 33 -11.72 -10.94 8.78
N THR A 34 -10.71 -10.09 8.58
CA THR A 34 -9.69 -10.23 7.54
C THR A 34 -8.33 -9.84 8.08
N PRO A 35 -7.24 -10.52 7.67
CA PRO A 35 -5.91 -10.01 7.93
C PRO A 35 -5.74 -8.61 7.33
N VAL A 36 -4.92 -7.79 7.96
CA VAL A 36 -4.55 -6.44 7.51
C VAL A 36 -3.04 -6.37 7.37
N LEU A 37 -2.57 -5.74 6.33
CA LEU A 37 -1.16 -5.45 6.14
C LEU A 37 -0.86 -4.06 6.71
N PHE A 38 -0.01 -4.01 7.73
CA PHE A 38 0.55 -2.77 8.24
C PHE A 38 1.96 -2.60 7.69
N ARG A 39 2.16 -1.61 6.80
CA ARG A 39 3.35 -1.48 5.97
C ARG A 39 4.00 -0.10 6.12
N PRO A 40 4.66 0.19 7.24
CA PRO A 40 5.49 1.39 7.30
C PRO A 40 6.71 1.26 6.38
N THR A 41 7.13 2.37 5.77
CA THR A 41 8.36 2.42 4.97
C THR A 41 9.59 2.25 5.86
N THR A 42 10.74 1.90 5.28
CA THR A 42 12.01 1.72 6.00
C THR A 42 12.34 2.95 6.86
N ARG A 43 12.15 4.16 6.32
CA ARG A 43 12.45 5.41 7.04
C ARG A 43 11.53 5.60 8.24
N VAL A 44 10.25 5.31 8.13
CA VAL A 44 9.31 5.36 9.26
C VAL A 44 9.72 4.35 10.34
N CYS A 45 10.09 3.11 9.94
CA CYS A 45 10.54 2.08 10.89
C CYS A 45 11.81 2.46 11.67
N HIS A 46 12.71 3.22 11.06
CA HIS A 46 13.99 3.63 11.66
C HIS A 46 13.93 5.01 12.31
N SER A 47 12.80 5.71 12.21
CA SER A 47 12.61 7.01 12.84
C SER A 47 12.16 6.88 14.30
N CYS A 48 12.39 7.92 15.07
CA CYS A 48 11.92 8.06 16.44
C CYS A 48 11.09 9.34 16.57
N ALA A 49 10.04 9.28 17.38
CA ALA A 49 9.21 10.44 17.68
C ALA A 49 8.71 10.38 19.12
N SER A 50 8.35 11.54 19.65
CA SER A 50 7.66 11.64 20.94
C SER A 50 6.16 11.51 20.68
N VAL A 51 5.52 10.51 21.30
CA VAL A 51 4.07 10.31 21.17
C VAL A 51 3.39 10.45 22.53
N GLU A 52 2.18 10.98 22.54
CA GLU A 52 1.31 10.91 23.70
C GLU A 52 0.80 9.48 23.85
N VAL A 53 1.07 8.86 24.99
CA VAL A 53 0.60 7.49 25.25
C VAL A 53 -0.90 7.53 25.51
N LEU A 54 -1.66 6.92 24.61
CA LEU A 54 -3.09 6.80 24.74
C LEU A 54 -3.49 5.77 25.80
N PRO A 55 -4.68 5.89 26.43
CA PRO A 55 -5.21 4.88 27.30
C PRO A 55 -5.27 3.52 26.58
N PRO A 56 -5.07 2.41 27.31
CA PRO A 56 -5.20 1.08 26.71
C PRO A 56 -6.61 0.88 26.14
N LEU A 57 -6.68 0.36 24.93
CA LEU A 57 -7.96 -0.02 24.33
C LEU A 57 -8.53 -1.23 25.04
N PRO A 58 -9.87 -1.30 25.21
CA PRO A 58 -10.51 -2.51 25.74
C PRO A 58 -10.25 -3.67 24.77
N VAL A 59 -9.57 -4.68 25.26
CA VAL A 59 -9.33 -5.91 24.50
C VAL A 59 -10.43 -6.89 24.86
N PRO A 60 -11.26 -7.37 23.90
CA PRO A 60 -12.24 -8.41 24.17
C PRO A 60 -11.53 -9.70 24.59
N GLU A 61 -12.12 -10.41 25.55
CA GLU A 61 -11.61 -11.73 25.90
C GLU A 61 -11.69 -12.67 24.69
N PRO A 62 -10.62 -13.41 24.37
CA PRO A 62 -10.64 -14.33 23.24
C PRO A 62 -11.63 -15.47 23.48
N GLU A 63 -12.55 -15.69 22.56
CA GLU A 63 -13.51 -16.80 22.60
C GLU A 63 -12.87 -18.20 22.48
N GLY A 64 -11.54 -18.25 22.27
CA GLY A 64 -10.82 -19.48 21.97
C GLY A 64 -11.05 -19.95 20.53
N PHE A 65 -10.75 -21.22 20.27
CA PHE A 65 -10.96 -21.80 18.95
C PHE A 65 -12.41 -22.20 18.74
N VAL A 66 -13.11 -21.47 17.88
CA VAL A 66 -14.48 -21.80 17.46
C VAL A 66 -14.41 -22.68 16.21
N ARG A 67 -14.95 -23.91 16.32
CA ARG A 67 -15.03 -24.83 15.18
C ARG A 67 -16.14 -24.37 14.23
N ASP A 68 -15.75 -23.77 13.12
CA ASP A 68 -16.68 -23.32 12.07
C ASP A 68 -16.21 -23.85 10.69
N PRO A 69 -16.71 -25.03 10.26
CA PRO A 69 -16.39 -25.57 8.95
C PRO A 69 -16.78 -24.66 7.79
N GLY A 70 -17.83 -23.85 7.97
CA GLY A 70 -18.27 -22.87 6.97
C GLY A 70 -17.29 -21.74 6.74
N ARG A 71 -16.42 -21.47 7.73
CA ARG A 71 -15.38 -20.42 7.65
C ARG A 71 -14.00 -20.97 7.27
N TRP A 72 -13.60 -22.11 7.82
CA TRP A 72 -12.21 -22.55 7.79
C TRP A 72 -11.89 -23.63 6.76
N VAL A 73 -12.89 -24.36 6.27
CA VAL A 73 -12.67 -25.43 5.32
C VAL A 73 -12.54 -24.87 3.90
N ILE A 74 -11.42 -25.18 3.24
CA ILE A 74 -11.20 -24.80 1.83
C ILE A 74 -11.89 -25.83 0.94
N PHE A 75 -13.09 -25.48 0.47
CA PHE A 75 -13.87 -26.27 -0.45
C PHE A 75 -14.34 -25.41 -1.65
N PRO A 76 -14.39 -25.90 -2.88
CA PRO A 76 -14.63 -25.08 -4.08
C PRO A 76 -15.84 -24.16 -3.98
N ARG A 77 -16.97 -24.66 -3.51
CA ARG A 77 -18.20 -23.87 -3.33
C ARG A 77 -17.99 -22.74 -2.30
N LEU A 78 -17.32 -23.06 -1.19
CA LEU A 78 -17.07 -22.10 -0.11
C LEU A 78 -16.04 -21.06 -0.56
N THR A 79 -15.00 -21.49 -1.27
CA THR A 79 -13.99 -20.58 -1.85
C THR A 79 -14.63 -19.55 -2.79
N TYR A 80 -15.57 -19.96 -3.63
CA TYR A 80 -16.31 -19.05 -4.50
C TYR A 80 -17.14 -18.03 -3.70
N GLN A 81 -17.88 -18.48 -2.69
CA GLN A 81 -18.67 -17.59 -1.82
C GLN A 81 -17.77 -16.61 -1.05
N ASN A 82 -16.64 -17.08 -0.52
CA ASN A 82 -15.68 -16.24 0.18
C ASN A 82 -15.06 -15.20 -0.76
N HIS A 83 -14.80 -15.55 -2.02
CA HIS A 83 -14.31 -14.59 -3.02
C HIS A 83 -15.33 -13.47 -3.28
N LEU A 84 -16.61 -13.80 -3.42
CA LEU A 84 -17.68 -12.78 -3.55
C LEU A 84 -17.74 -11.87 -2.31
N ALA A 85 -17.58 -12.45 -1.12
CA ALA A 85 -17.56 -11.68 0.12
C ALA A 85 -16.34 -10.74 0.20
N ILE A 86 -15.16 -11.17 -0.27
CA ILE A 86 -13.96 -10.35 -0.36
C ILE A 86 -14.18 -9.15 -1.30
N GLU A 87 -14.76 -9.37 -2.48
CA GLU A 87 -15.03 -8.29 -3.43
C GLU A 87 -16.06 -7.28 -2.87
N ALA A 88 -17.10 -7.76 -2.20
CA ALA A 88 -18.07 -6.90 -1.54
C ALA A 88 -17.44 -6.09 -0.40
N ARG A 89 -16.64 -6.74 0.45
CA ARG A 89 -15.92 -6.11 1.56
C ARG A 89 -15.01 -4.99 1.07
N ASN A 90 -14.23 -5.23 0.00
CA ASN A 90 -13.29 -4.24 -0.50
C ASN A 90 -13.98 -2.96 -1.02
N LYS A 91 -15.20 -3.06 -1.50
CA LYS A 91 -16.03 -1.89 -1.84
C LYS A 91 -16.41 -1.09 -0.58
N VAL A 92 -16.88 -1.78 0.46
CA VAL A 92 -17.23 -1.16 1.74
C VAL A 92 -16.00 -0.50 2.36
N LEU A 93 -14.86 -1.19 2.35
CA LEU A 93 -13.60 -0.63 2.86
C LEU A 93 -13.13 0.60 2.09
N SER A 94 -13.34 0.69 0.78
CA SER A 94 -13.01 1.89 0.00
C SER A 94 -13.79 3.12 0.50
N ASP A 95 -15.07 2.94 0.83
CA ASP A 95 -15.91 4.01 1.37
C ASP A 95 -15.49 4.37 2.82
N GLU A 96 -15.29 3.37 3.69
CA GLU A 96 -14.84 3.58 5.07
C GLU A 96 -13.47 4.26 5.11
N PHE A 97 -12.52 3.82 4.29
CA PHE A 97 -11.18 4.40 4.21
C PHE A 97 -11.18 5.84 3.72
N SER A 98 -12.17 6.23 2.93
CA SER A 98 -12.34 7.63 2.52
C SER A 98 -12.67 8.57 3.68
N ALA A 99 -13.15 8.03 4.80
CA ALA A 99 -13.47 8.79 6.02
C ALA A 99 -12.38 8.69 7.10
N LEU A 100 -11.34 7.87 6.92
CA LEU A 100 -10.27 7.73 7.90
C LEU A 100 -9.36 8.97 7.90
N PRO A 101 -8.91 9.46 9.08
CA PRO A 101 -8.03 10.63 9.18
C PRO A 101 -6.67 10.48 8.48
N CYS A 102 -6.20 9.24 8.31
CA CYS A 102 -4.96 8.96 7.60
C CYS A 102 -5.05 9.20 6.08
N ASN A 103 -6.27 9.30 5.54
CA ASN A 103 -6.54 9.73 4.18
C ASN A 103 -7.15 11.13 4.23
N ALA A 104 -6.53 12.09 3.59
CA ALA A 104 -6.98 13.48 3.66
C ALA A 104 -6.69 14.25 2.38
N VAL A 105 -7.58 15.15 2.04
CA VAL A 105 -7.36 16.15 0.99
C VAL A 105 -7.21 17.52 1.66
N THR A 106 -6.11 18.21 1.33
CA THR A 106 -5.79 19.53 1.87
C THR A 106 -5.38 20.49 0.75
N GLY A 107 -5.26 21.79 1.07
CA GLY A 107 -4.89 22.83 0.09
C GLY A 107 -6.10 23.49 -0.57
N PRO A 108 -5.88 24.41 -1.53
CA PRO A 108 -6.92 25.25 -2.08
C PRO A 108 -7.84 24.49 -3.05
N ASP A 109 -9.14 24.67 -2.93
CA ASP A 109 -10.14 24.08 -3.84
C ASP A 109 -10.01 24.56 -5.28
N ALA A 110 -9.50 25.78 -5.47
CA ALA A 110 -9.27 26.37 -6.80
C ALA A 110 -7.97 25.92 -7.47
N ALA A 111 -7.17 25.08 -6.80
CA ALA A 111 -5.93 24.57 -7.37
C ALA A 111 -6.21 23.80 -8.67
N ARG A 112 -5.34 24.01 -9.67
CA ARG A 112 -5.37 23.27 -10.94
C ARG A 112 -4.37 22.14 -10.96
N ARG A 113 -3.44 22.11 -10.00
CA ARG A 113 -2.40 21.08 -9.82
C ARG A 113 -2.54 20.42 -8.47
N GLY A 114 -2.37 19.10 -8.45
CA GLY A 114 -2.43 18.28 -7.24
C GLY A 114 -1.16 17.47 -7.03
N VAL A 115 -0.91 17.11 -5.79
CA VAL A 115 0.13 16.15 -5.39
C VAL A 115 -0.54 15.05 -4.57
N ALA A 116 -0.38 13.80 -4.98
CA ALA A 116 -0.82 12.63 -4.22
C ALA A 116 0.39 11.88 -3.68
N ALA A 117 0.40 11.55 -2.39
CA ALA A 117 1.54 10.89 -1.77
C ALA A 117 1.12 9.94 -0.65
N GLY A 118 1.89 8.84 -0.46
CA GLY A 118 1.73 7.88 0.64
C GLY A 118 3.03 7.62 1.37
N GLY A 119 2.92 7.02 2.56
CA GLY A 119 4.08 6.71 3.40
C GLY A 119 4.97 7.92 3.66
N ILE A 120 6.28 7.70 3.78
CA ILE A 120 7.25 8.78 4.04
C ILE A 120 7.28 9.84 2.94
N SER A 121 6.93 9.49 1.70
CA SER A 121 6.90 10.45 0.58
C SER A 121 5.90 11.59 0.83
N TYR A 122 4.82 11.32 1.58
CA TYR A 122 3.90 12.38 2.00
C TYR A 122 4.58 13.38 2.96
N ALA A 123 5.34 12.92 3.95
CA ALA A 123 6.05 13.81 4.87
C ALA A 123 7.04 14.69 4.11
N TYR A 124 7.80 14.12 3.18
CA TYR A 124 8.74 14.87 2.33
C TYR A 124 8.05 15.87 1.41
N ALA A 125 6.87 15.50 0.88
CA ALA A 125 6.06 16.43 0.07
C ALA A 125 5.59 17.62 0.88
N MET A 126 5.12 17.40 2.12
CA MET A 126 4.67 18.48 3.00
C MET A 126 5.80 19.40 3.45
N GLU A 127 7.03 18.88 3.58
CA GLU A 127 8.22 19.70 3.88
C GLU A 127 8.66 20.54 2.66
N SER A 128 8.42 20.02 1.46
CA SER A 128 8.91 20.60 0.20
C SER A 128 7.93 21.56 -0.46
N LEU A 129 6.62 21.42 -0.19
CA LEU A 129 5.57 22.24 -0.78
C LEU A 129 5.44 23.59 -0.05
N GLU A 130 5.44 24.66 -0.83
CA GLU A 130 5.00 25.94 -0.29
C GLU A 130 3.50 25.90 0.04
N LYS A 131 3.13 26.67 1.05
CA LYS A 131 1.73 26.73 1.47
C LYS A 131 0.83 27.12 0.29
N ASP A 132 -0.24 26.37 0.11
CA ASP A 132 -1.27 26.58 -0.92
C ASP A 132 -0.77 26.47 -2.38
N ALA A 133 0.43 25.94 -2.61
CA ALA A 133 0.98 25.77 -3.97
C ALA A 133 0.25 24.70 -4.79
N ALA A 134 -0.31 23.70 -4.14
CA ALA A 134 -1.04 22.61 -4.77
C ALA A 134 -2.13 22.05 -3.83
N ARG A 135 -3.09 21.35 -4.41
CA ARG A 135 -4.01 20.51 -3.63
C ARG A 135 -3.31 19.19 -3.33
N VAL A 136 -3.34 18.75 -2.07
CA VAL A 136 -2.60 17.57 -1.63
C VAL A 136 -3.54 16.46 -1.22
N PHE A 137 -3.30 15.26 -1.71
CA PHE A 137 -3.98 14.04 -1.30
C PHE A 137 -3.01 13.12 -0.55
N LYS A 138 -3.24 12.97 0.73
CA LYS A 138 -2.57 11.99 1.57
C LYS A 138 -3.24 10.64 1.44
N VAL A 139 -2.46 9.61 1.12
CA VAL A 139 -2.93 8.22 1.00
C VAL A 139 -2.27 7.37 2.07
N GLY A 140 -2.98 7.15 3.17
CA GLY A 140 -2.55 6.26 4.27
C GLY A 140 -3.06 4.82 4.11
N THR A 141 -4.04 4.59 3.22
CA THR A 141 -4.55 3.24 2.92
C THR A 141 -4.53 2.99 1.40
N PRO A 142 -3.40 2.52 0.85
CA PRO A 142 -3.26 2.33 -0.59
C PRO A 142 -4.11 1.17 -1.15
N HIS A 143 -4.68 0.31 -0.31
CA HIS A 143 -5.59 -0.75 -0.73
C HIS A 143 -6.53 -1.21 0.41
N PRO A 144 -7.84 -1.39 0.17
CA PRO A 144 -8.59 -0.83 -0.95
C PRO A 144 -8.43 0.68 -1.04
N PHE A 145 -8.31 1.18 -2.26
CA PHE A 145 -8.05 2.60 -2.46
C PHE A 145 -9.27 3.44 -2.03
N PRO A 146 -9.08 4.58 -1.34
CA PRO A 146 -10.18 5.46 -0.91
C PRO A 146 -10.75 6.23 -2.12
N GLU A 147 -11.49 5.53 -2.98
CA GLU A 147 -11.96 6.03 -4.28
C GLU A 147 -12.88 7.25 -4.17
N PRO A 148 -13.86 7.33 -3.25
CA PRO A 148 -14.66 8.54 -3.08
C PRO A 148 -13.84 9.78 -2.78
N LEU A 149 -12.88 9.69 -1.87
CA LEU A 149 -12.00 10.81 -1.51
C LEU A 149 -11.04 11.17 -2.65
N ALA A 150 -10.54 10.17 -3.37
CA ALA A 150 -9.71 10.39 -4.55
C ALA A 150 -10.49 11.10 -5.67
N LEU A 151 -11.76 10.77 -5.86
CA LEU A 151 -12.62 11.43 -6.83
C LEU A 151 -12.88 12.89 -6.43
N GLU A 152 -13.06 13.17 -5.15
CA GLU A 152 -13.14 14.53 -4.62
C GLU A 152 -11.84 15.30 -4.88
N PHE A 153 -10.69 14.70 -4.56
CA PHE A 153 -9.36 15.29 -4.82
C PHE A 153 -9.17 15.66 -6.29
N LEU A 154 -9.55 14.78 -7.22
CA LEU A 154 -9.33 14.98 -8.67
C LEU A 154 -10.21 16.06 -9.29
N ARG A 155 -11.28 16.48 -8.62
CA ARG A 155 -12.20 17.47 -9.16
C ARG A 155 -11.50 18.81 -9.42
N GLY A 156 -11.59 19.25 -10.66
CA GLY A 156 -11.05 20.55 -11.09
C GLY A 156 -9.54 20.58 -11.28
N LEU A 157 -8.82 19.49 -11.03
CA LEU A 157 -7.39 19.40 -11.31
C LEU A 157 -7.13 19.10 -12.80
N ASP A 158 -6.14 19.80 -13.37
CA ASP A 158 -5.61 19.52 -14.70
C ASP A 158 -4.55 18.44 -14.66
N GLU A 159 -3.67 18.50 -13.66
CA GLU A 159 -2.55 17.59 -13.50
C GLU A 159 -2.36 17.19 -12.04
N VAL A 160 -1.90 15.95 -11.83
CA VAL A 160 -1.54 15.41 -10.51
C VAL A 160 -0.16 14.76 -10.59
N LEU A 161 0.74 15.13 -9.67
CA LEU A 161 2.01 14.42 -9.44
C LEU A 161 1.82 13.37 -8.35
N VAL A 162 2.25 12.15 -8.59
CA VAL A 162 2.21 11.06 -7.61
C VAL A 162 3.62 10.78 -7.08
N LEU A 163 3.75 10.85 -5.75
CA LEU A 163 4.99 10.63 -5.03
C LEU A 163 4.83 9.38 -4.14
N GLU A 164 5.46 8.31 -4.54
CA GLU A 164 5.45 7.03 -3.82
C GLU A 164 6.76 6.28 -4.06
N GLU A 165 7.12 5.37 -3.18
CA GLU A 165 8.32 4.55 -3.32
C GLU A 165 8.02 3.24 -4.04
N LEU A 166 9.01 2.75 -4.80
CA LEU A 166 8.97 1.48 -5.55
C LEU A 166 7.80 1.41 -6.56
N ASP A 167 6.86 0.48 -6.37
CA ASP A 167 5.80 0.24 -7.34
C ASP A 167 4.75 1.36 -7.40
N PRO A 168 4.25 1.71 -8.61
CA PRO A 168 3.24 2.76 -8.81
C PRO A 168 1.83 2.29 -8.41
N VAL A 169 1.57 2.17 -7.11
CA VAL A 169 0.29 1.68 -6.56
C VAL A 169 -0.75 2.80 -6.55
N ILE A 170 -0.39 3.96 -6.00
CA ILE A 170 -1.24 5.16 -5.94
C ILE A 170 -1.49 5.68 -7.36
N GLU A 171 -0.44 5.76 -8.17
CA GLU A 171 -0.54 6.25 -9.55
C GLU A 171 -1.50 5.39 -10.38
N ARG A 172 -1.37 4.06 -10.34
CA ARG A 172 -2.28 3.14 -11.04
C ARG A 172 -3.73 3.29 -10.58
N ALA A 173 -3.95 3.48 -9.28
CA ALA A 173 -5.29 3.71 -8.75
C ALA A 173 -5.89 5.02 -9.27
N LEU A 174 -5.14 6.11 -9.28
CA LEU A 174 -5.58 7.40 -9.82
C LEU A 174 -5.81 7.35 -11.32
N VAL A 175 -4.92 6.72 -12.10
CA VAL A 175 -5.11 6.51 -13.54
C VAL A 175 -6.38 5.70 -13.81
N HIS A 176 -6.64 4.66 -13.02
CA HIS A 176 -7.87 3.88 -13.12
C HIS A 176 -9.11 4.74 -12.86
N ILE A 177 -9.11 5.56 -11.80
CA ILE A 177 -10.22 6.46 -11.45
C ILE A 177 -10.45 7.49 -12.54
N VAL A 178 -9.39 8.14 -13.05
CA VAL A 178 -9.47 9.08 -14.17
C VAL A 178 -10.13 8.44 -15.38
N GLY A 179 -9.71 7.23 -15.76
CA GLY A 179 -10.31 6.49 -16.86
C GLY A 179 -11.76 6.09 -16.59
N LYS A 180 -12.06 5.54 -15.42
CA LYS A 180 -13.40 5.07 -15.02
C LYS A 180 -14.44 6.20 -15.06
N TYR A 181 -14.06 7.38 -14.56
CA TYR A 181 -14.96 8.54 -14.48
C TYR A 181 -14.79 9.53 -15.64
N ARG A 182 -13.92 9.21 -16.61
CA ARG A 182 -13.66 10.04 -17.80
C ARG A 182 -13.27 11.48 -17.45
N LEU A 183 -12.38 11.61 -16.45
CA LEU A 183 -11.84 12.90 -16.04
C LEU A 183 -10.78 13.37 -17.04
N GLY A 184 -10.61 14.69 -17.19
CA GLY A 184 -9.59 15.27 -18.04
C GLY A 184 -8.21 15.42 -17.38
N THR A 185 -8.07 14.98 -16.13
CA THR A 185 -6.86 15.12 -15.32
C THR A 185 -5.74 14.24 -15.86
N VAL A 186 -4.54 14.79 -15.98
CA VAL A 186 -3.32 14.04 -16.35
C VAL A 186 -2.64 13.59 -15.06
N VAL A 187 -2.42 12.29 -14.91
CA VAL A 187 -1.67 11.70 -13.78
C VAL A 187 -0.22 11.52 -14.21
N ARG A 188 0.70 12.03 -13.40
CA ARG A 188 2.15 11.98 -13.60
C ARG A 188 2.81 11.27 -12.42
N GLY A 189 3.79 10.46 -12.71
CA GLY A 189 4.53 9.71 -11.71
C GLY A 189 5.56 8.79 -12.36
N LYS A 190 5.66 7.59 -11.88
CA LYS A 190 6.60 6.57 -12.41
C LYS A 190 6.22 6.06 -13.79
N LEU A 191 4.92 5.91 -14.07
CA LEU A 191 4.44 5.40 -15.36
C LEU A 191 4.66 6.40 -16.49
N SER A 192 4.69 7.69 -16.18
CA SER A 192 5.00 8.76 -17.13
C SER A 192 6.48 9.16 -17.15
N GLY A 193 7.32 8.57 -16.29
CA GLY A 193 8.73 8.91 -16.14
C GLY A 193 9.00 10.23 -15.40
N ASP A 194 7.98 10.81 -14.76
CA ASP A 194 8.13 12.07 -14.02
C ASP A 194 8.76 11.88 -12.64
N THR A 195 8.71 10.68 -12.07
CA THR A 195 9.37 10.32 -10.79
C THR A 195 10.21 9.06 -10.95
N ARG A 196 11.20 8.87 -10.06
CA ARG A 196 12.13 7.73 -10.11
C ARG A 196 11.42 6.40 -9.82
N CYS A 197 11.84 5.33 -10.52
CA CYS A 197 11.27 4.00 -10.37
C CYS A 197 11.95 3.14 -9.30
N ALA A 198 13.14 3.53 -8.82
CA ALA A 198 13.94 2.75 -7.89
C ALA A 198 14.56 3.63 -6.80
N GLY A 199 14.93 2.99 -5.70
CA GLY A 199 15.52 3.65 -4.53
C GLY A 199 14.48 4.26 -3.59
N GLU A 200 14.97 4.81 -2.50
CA GLU A 200 14.18 5.57 -1.53
C GLU A 200 14.04 7.03 -1.98
N ASN A 201 12.93 7.65 -1.63
CA ASN A 201 12.77 9.08 -1.75
C ASN A 201 13.53 9.83 -0.65
N SER A 202 13.95 11.06 -0.94
CA SER A 202 14.48 12.01 0.05
C SER A 202 13.75 13.34 -0.08
N VAL A 203 13.92 14.22 0.90
CA VAL A 203 13.35 15.59 0.84
C VAL A 203 13.83 16.30 -0.44
N GLU A 204 15.12 16.18 -0.75
CA GLU A 204 15.71 16.81 -1.94
C GLU A 204 15.09 16.28 -3.23
N SER A 205 15.02 14.96 -3.38
CA SER A 205 14.46 14.35 -4.59
C SER A 205 12.98 14.67 -4.78
N VAL A 206 12.20 14.64 -3.70
CA VAL A 206 10.78 15.02 -3.74
C VAL A 206 10.60 16.49 -4.05
N LYS A 207 11.45 17.36 -3.50
CA LYS A 207 11.45 18.80 -3.80
C LYS A 207 11.75 19.08 -5.27
N GLU A 208 12.74 18.41 -5.83
CA GLU A 208 13.08 18.54 -7.26
C GLU A 208 11.92 18.13 -8.17
N ASP A 209 11.28 17.00 -7.85
CA ASP A 209 10.13 16.52 -8.61
C ASP A 209 8.94 17.49 -8.52
N ILE A 210 8.65 18.02 -7.33
CA ILE A 210 7.59 19.02 -7.11
C ILE A 210 7.89 20.32 -7.86
N VAL A 211 9.11 20.85 -7.75
CA VAL A 211 9.52 22.10 -8.44
C VAL A 211 9.39 21.93 -9.95
N ARG A 212 9.89 20.82 -10.49
CA ARG A 212 9.77 20.50 -11.92
C ARG A 212 8.30 20.43 -12.35
N PHE A 213 7.47 19.77 -11.57
CA PHE A 213 6.04 19.64 -11.83
C PHE A 213 5.33 21.00 -11.79
N LEU A 214 5.56 21.82 -10.77
CA LEU A 214 4.87 23.11 -10.60
C LEU A 214 5.32 24.16 -11.63
N HIS A 215 6.54 24.09 -12.17
CA HIS A 215 7.06 25.04 -13.15
C HIS A 215 6.87 24.58 -14.61
N ARG A 216 6.37 23.37 -14.82
CA ARG A 216 6.10 22.85 -16.17
C ARG A 216 5.02 23.66 -16.87
N GLY A 217 5.27 24.06 -18.13
CA GLY A 217 4.24 24.72 -18.97
C GLY A 217 3.09 23.77 -19.30
N HIS A 218 1.87 24.28 -19.40
CA HIS A 218 0.64 23.53 -19.69
C HIS A 218 0.68 22.70 -20.99
N THR A 219 1.60 22.99 -21.89
CA THR A 219 1.71 22.40 -23.25
C THR A 219 2.81 21.38 -23.37
N ASP A 220 3.64 21.21 -22.36
CA ASP A 220 4.77 20.29 -22.43
C ASP A 220 4.34 18.85 -22.07
N ARG A 221 3.96 18.10 -23.12
CA ARG A 221 3.62 16.67 -23.03
C ARG A 221 4.84 15.76 -23.18
N THR A 222 6.03 16.33 -23.31
CA THR A 222 7.26 15.54 -23.46
C THR A 222 7.57 14.83 -22.15
N PRO A 223 7.80 13.51 -22.13
CA PRO A 223 8.34 12.83 -20.96
C PRO A 223 9.66 13.51 -20.58
N PRO A 224 9.97 13.68 -19.27
CA PRO A 224 11.30 14.11 -18.88
C PRO A 224 12.33 13.12 -19.45
N GLU A 225 13.51 13.63 -19.82
CA GLU A 225 14.63 12.75 -20.16
C GLU A 225 14.81 11.77 -19.00
N ALA A 226 14.89 10.47 -19.33
CA ALA A 226 15.05 9.43 -18.34
C ALA A 226 16.16 9.84 -17.37
N HIS A 227 15.88 9.81 -16.06
CA HIS A 227 16.88 10.08 -15.03
C HIS A 227 18.11 9.27 -15.38
N ALA A 228 19.19 9.95 -15.74
CA ALA A 228 20.43 9.27 -16.11
C ALA A 228 20.85 8.42 -14.92
N GLU A 229 21.22 7.17 -15.17
CA GLU A 229 21.71 6.21 -14.17
C GLU A 229 22.99 6.71 -13.42
N SER A 230 23.39 7.97 -13.63
CA SER A 230 24.64 8.55 -13.12
C SER A 230 24.68 8.81 -11.62
N ASP A 231 23.56 8.74 -10.90
CA ASP A 231 23.50 9.08 -9.48
C ASP A 231 23.34 7.85 -8.55
N LEU A 232 23.44 6.65 -9.09
CA LEU A 232 23.62 5.48 -8.24
C LEU A 232 25.05 5.49 -7.70
N PRO A 233 25.27 5.54 -6.37
CA PRO A 233 26.60 5.24 -5.83
C PRO A 233 27.01 3.90 -6.41
N ALA A 234 28.21 3.81 -6.97
CA ALA A 234 28.76 2.56 -7.48
C ALA A 234 28.57 1.51 -6.37
N GLY A 235 27.61 0.62 -6.59
CA GLY A 235 27.41 -0.52 -5.69
C GLY A 235 28.72 -1.29 -5.64
N PRO A 236 29.03 -1.99 -4.55
CA PRO A 236 30.19 -2.86 -4.52
C PRO A 236 30.13 -3.77 -5.76
N ASP A 237 31.24 -3.85 -6.50
CA ASP A 237 31.36 -4.71 -7.67
C ASP A 237 30.90 -6.12 -7.31
N LEU A 238 29.70 -6.46 -7.71
CA LEU A 238 29.22 -7.84 -7.60
C LEU A 238 29.99 -8.65 -8.64
N PRO A 239 30.62 -9.74 -8.28
CA PRO A 239 31.35 -10.58 -9.22
C PRO A 239 30.41 -11.05 -10.32
N VAL A 240 30.69 -10.65 -11.54
CA VAL A 240 29.97 -11.06 -12.73
C VAL A 240 30.53 -12.39 -13.20
N GLY A 241 29.75 -13.45 -13.05
CA GLY A 241 30.05 -14.79 -13.64
C GLY A 241 30.76 -15.76 -12.69
N SER A 242 30.52 -17.01 -12.89
CA SER A 242 31.08 -18.29 -12.44
C SER A 242 31.83 -18.46 -11.09
N ASP A 243 32.09 -17.39 -10.33
CA ASP A 243 32.86 -17.43 -9.08
C ASP A 243 32.00 -17.19 -7.84
N LEU A 244 30.70 -17.44 -7.92
CA LEU A 244 29.89 -17.54 -6.71
C LEU A 244 30.40 -18.73 -5.90
N PRO A 245 30.89 -18.54 -4.65
CA PRO A 245 31.22 -19.67 -3.82
C PRO A 245 29.99 -20.57 -3.70
N THR A 246 30.14 -21.83 -4.09
CA THR A 246 29.15 -22.84 -3.72
C THR A 246 29.05 -22.77 -2.21
N GLY A 247 27.83 -22.43 -1.72
CA GLY A 247 27.59 -22.24 -0.30
C GLY A 247 28.11 -23.40 0.52
N PRO A 248 28.42 -23.18 1.80
CA PRO A 248 28.89 -24.27 2.65
C PRO A 248 27.90 -25.43 2.56
N ASP A 249 28.42 -26.65 2.40
CA ASP A 249 27.64 -27.89 2.41
C ASP A 249 26.68 -27.83 3.60
N LEU A 250 25.38 -27.66 3.31
CA LEU A 250 24.37 -27.74 4.34
C LEU A 250 24.46 -29.14 4.96
N PRO A 251 24.61 -29.29 6.29
CA PRO A 251 24.62 -30.58 6.93
C PRO A 251 23.37 -31.34 6.49
N ALA A 252 23.58 -32.62 6.13
CA ALA A 252 22.51 -33.53 5.74
C ALA A 252 21.37 -33.40 6.76
N ARG A 253 20.14 -33.21 6.29
CA ARG A 253 18.96 -33.16 7.17
C ARG A 253 18.98 -34.43 8.02
N PRO A 254 18.83 -34.33 9.35
CA PRO A 254 18.64 -35.50 10.16
C PRO A 254 17.42 -36.28 9.63
N ASP A 255 17.54 -37.58 9.48
CA ASP A 255 16.42 -38.44 9.08
C ASP A 255 15.25 -38.22 10.01
N LEU A 256 14.15 -37.68 9.45
CA LEU A 256 12.92 -37.55 10.19
C LEU A 256 12.42 -38.98 10.50
N PRO A 257 12.02 -39.26 11.76
CA PRO A 257 11.46 -40.55 12.09
C PRO A 257 10.24 -40.85 11.21
N ALA A 258 10.14 -42.09 10.72
CA ALA A 258 9.02 -42.53 9.90
C ALA A 258 7.69 -42.17 10.63
N ARG A 259 6.78 -41.58 9.89
CA ARG A 259 5.44 -41.29 10.44
C ARG A 259 4.81 -42.58 10.93
N PRO A 260 4.28 -42.65 12.14
CA PRO A 260 3.48 -43.80 12.56
C PRO A 260 2.29 -43.94 11.61
N ASP A 261 2.01 -45.19 11.20
CA ASP A 261 0.85 -45.50 10.37
C ASP A 261 -0.43 -44.98 11.05
N LEU A 262 -1.15 -44.11 10.36
CA LEU A 262 -2.45 -43.68 10.81
C LEU A 262 -3.41 -44.87 10.75
N PRO A 263 -4.20 -45.15 11.82
CA PRO A 263 -5.21 -46.18 11.78
C PRO A 263 -6.22 -45.89 10.67
N ALA A 264 -6.60 -46.93 9.90
CA ALA A 264 -7.65 -46.83 8.90
C ALA A 264 -8.91 -46.22 9.53
N GLY A 265 -9.42 -45.14 8.92
CA GLY A 265 -10.64 -44.49 9.38
C GLY A 265 -11.83 -45.45 9.28
N PRO A 266 -12.87 -45.28 10.13
CA PRO A 266 -14.06 -46.13 10.08
C PRO A 266 -14.74 -46.01 8.71
N ASP A 267 -15.16 -47.14 8.15
CA ASP A 267 -15.97 -47.25 6.94
C ASP A 267 -17.21 -46.34 7.01
N LEU A 268 -17.36 -45.45 6.08
CA LEU A 268 -18.56 -44.65 5.94
C LEU A 268 -19.71 -45.55 5.44
N PRO A 269 -20.89 -45.52 6.08
CA PRO A 269 -22.03 -46.27 5.59
C PRO A 269 -22.45 -45.78 4.20
N ALA A 270 -22.79 -46.74 3.33
CA ALA A 270 -23.33 -46.45 1.99
C ALA A 270 -24.62 -45.64 2.14
N GLY A 271 -24.73 -44.52 1.43
CA GLY A 271 -25.94 -43.70 1.39
C GLY A 271 -27.07 -44.46 0.68
N PRO A 272 -28.34 -44.14 1.00
CA PRO A 272 -29.48 -44.72 0.30
C PRO A 272 -29.55 -44.26 -1.15
N ASP A 273 -30.03 -45.16 -2.04
CA ASP A 273 -30.26 -44.98 -3.49
C ASP A 273 -31.13 -43.76 -3.85
#